data_6d9ef69b965096ec2b6a84e732d8fc86
#
_entry.id   6d9ef69b965096ec2b6a84e732d8fc86
#
_cell.length_a   1.000
_cell.length_b   1.000
_cell.length_c   1.000
_cell.angle_alpha   90.00
_cell.angle_beta   90.00
_cell.angle_gamma   90.00
#
_symmetry.space_group_name_H-M   'P 1'
#
loop_
_entity.id
_entity.type
_entity.pdbx_description
1 polymer ?
#
loop_
_entity_poly.entity_id
_entity_poly.type
_entity_poly.pdbx_seq_one_letter_code
_entity_poly.pdbx_strand_id
1 'polypeptide(L)'
;MSEVKFISPETIEQALDAYSKSSKEGKTKILAGGTDLLVQIRSGISQPDTIIDIKNIKELKEISNDNGSYTIGAAVAGAVLDEEKDFGNNWPGVLEALRLIGSEQIQGRASLGGNLCNASPAGDSVPALIASGATVKIQGPEGERNMPIESFHVGPGKTNLKNGEIVVNFQFPKKQKHSGDAYLRMIPRTEMDIAVVGCAVNVTIENDKCVDAVSYTHLTLPTR
;
A
#
# COMPACT_ATOMS: atom_id res chain seq x y z
N MET A 1 -13.92 -22.17 18.31
CA MET A 1 -13.43 -20.90 17.70
C MET A 1 -14.21 -19.80 18.39
N SER A 2 -13.54 -18.87 19.07
CA SER A 2 -14.20 -17.65 19.57
C SER A 2 -14.76 -16.88 18.38
N GLU A 3 -15.94 -16.31 18.55
CA GLU A 3 -16.60 -15.50 17.53
C GLU A 3 -15.77 -14.23 17.29
N VAL A 4 -15.31 -14.04 16.05
CA VAL A 4 -14.52 -12.85 15.68
C VAL A 4 -15.45 -11.65 15.59
N LYS A 5 -15.19 -10.62 16.38
CA LYS A 5 -15.95 -9.36 16.34
C LYS A 5 -15.62 -8.60 15.05
N PHE A 6 -16.65 -8.16 14.32
CA PHE A 6 -16.51 -7.39 13.10
C PHE A 6 -17.08 -5.98 13.29
N ILE A 7 -16.29 -4.95 13.01
CA ILE A 7 -16.66 -3.54 13.14
C ILE A 7 -16.41 -2.86 11.79
N SER A 8 -17.38 -2.08 11.32
CA SER A 8 -17.30 -1.35 10.05
C SER A 8 -17.59 0.14 10.27
N PRO A 9 -16.57 0.92 10.63
CA PRO A 9 -16.70 2.36 10.87
C PRO A 9 -16.91 3.12 9.55
N GLU A 10 -17.54 4.29 9.66
CA GLU A 10 -17.80 5.20 8.54
C GLU A 10 -16.87 6.41 8.52
N THR A 11 -16.12 6.65 9.61
CA THR A 11 -15.12 7.72 9.72
C THR A 11 -13.81 7.22 10.29
N ILE A 12 -12.74 7.97 10.07
CA ILE A 12 -11.40 7.65 10.60
C ILE A 12 -11.43 7.67 12.13
N GLU A 13 -12.10 8.63 12.75
CA GLU A 13 -12.22 8.76 14.21
C GLU A 13 -12.91 7.52 14.81
N GLN A 14 -13.99 7.04 14.18
CA GLN A 14 -14.66 5.81 14.60
C GLN A 14 -13.73 4.59 14.49
N ALA A 15 -12.90 4.52 13.44
CA ALA A 15 -11.94 3.44 13.26
C ALA A 15 -10.87 3.46 14.36
N LEU A 16 -10.33 4.63 14.68
CA LEU A 16 -9.34 4.81 15.74
C LEU A 16 -9.91 4.49 17.13
N ASP A 17 -11.13 4.94 17.42
CA ASP A 17 -11.83 4.62 18.66
C ASP A 17 -12.08 3.11 18.80
N ALA A 18 -12.59 2.48 17.73
CA ALA A 18 -12.79 1.04 17.67
C ALA A 18 -11.49 0.27 17.90
N TYR A 19 -10.39 0.71 17.26
CA TYR A 19 -9.07 0.10 17.45
C TYR A 19 -8.57 0.26 18.88
N SER A 20 -8.67 1.46 19.45
CA SER A 20 -8.24 1.75 20.82
C SER A 20 -8.98 0.90 21.86
N LYS A 21 -10.28 0.64 21.64
CA LYS A 21 -11.08 -0.21 22.53
C LYS A 21 -10.72 -1.68 22.35
N SER A 22 -10.77 -2.18 21.10
CA SER A 22 -10.58 -3.61 20.83
C SER A 22 -9.16 -4.10 21.08
N SER A 23 -8.13 -3.26 20.87
CA SER A 23 -6.73 -3.63 21.12
C SER A 23 -6.39 -3.86 22.60
N LYS A 24 -7.22 -3.37 23.52
CA LYS A 24 -7.12 -3.66 24.96
C LYS A 24 -7.75 -5.00 25.33
N GLU A 25 -8.69 -5.48 24.53
CA GLU A 25 -9.46 -6.71 24.74
C GLU A 25 -8.81 -7.91 24.05
N GLY A 26 -8.06 -7.69 22.96
CA GLY A 26 -7.45 -8.76 22.20
C GLY A 26 -6.72 -8.29 20.93
N LYS A 27 -6.41 -9.24 20.06
CA LYS A 27 -5.73 -8.97 18.80
C LYS A 27 -6.67 -8.30 17.81
N THR A 28 -6.39 -7.07 17.43
CA THR A 28 -7.16 -6.31 16.45
C THR A 28 -6.42 -6.24 15.12
N LYS A 29 -7.15 -6.42 14.01
CA LYS A 29 -6.62 -6.25 12.65
C LYS A 29 -7.49 -5.30 11.86
N ILE A 30 -6.82 -4.48 11.03
CA ILE A 30 -7.47 -3.61 10.05
C ILE A 30 -7.68 -4.40 8.76
N LEU A 31 -8.87 -4.30 8.19
CA LEU A 31 -9.25 -4.91 6.92
C LEU A 31 -9.51 -3.82 5.87
N ALA A 32 -8.65 -3.77 4.86
CA ALA A 32 -8.90 -3.05 3.61
C ALA A 32 -9.45 -4.03 2.55
N GLY A 33 -8.71 -4.36 1.50
CA GLY A 33 -9.13 -5.31 0.48
C GLY A 33 -9.32 -6.75 0.98
N GLY A 34 -8.56 -7.16 1.98
CA GLY A 34 -8.64 -8.47 2.62
C GLY A 34 -7.95 -9.60 1.86
N THR A 35 -7.31 -9.33 0.74
CA THR A 35 -6.69 -10.33 -0.14
C THR A 35 -5.57 -11.11 0.54
N ASP A 36 -4.86 -10.51 1.49
CA ASP A 36 -3.87 -11.19 2.34
C ASP A 36 -4.46 -11.60 3.68
N LEU A 37 -5.11 -10.68 4.41
CA LEU A 37 -5.58 -10.93 5.78
C LEU A 37 -6.54 -12.11 5.87
N LEU A 38 -7.51 -12.22 4.95
CA LEU A 38 -8.47 -13.34 4.99
C LEU A 38 -7.82 -14.68 4.68
N VAL A 39 -6.78 -14.70 3.84
CA VAL A 39 -5.98 -15.91 3.57
C VAL A 39 -5.17 -16.28 4.82
N GLN A 40 -4.54 -15.30 5.48
CA GLN A 40 -3.81 -15.52 6.74
C GLN A 40 -4.72 -16.04 7.85
N ILE A 41 -5.96 -15.57 7.93
CA ILE A 41 -6.94 -16.08 8.91
C ILE A 41 -7.33 -17.51 8.58
N ARG A 42 -7.63 -17.83 7.32
CA ARG A 42 -7.99 -19.19 6.88
C ARG A 42 -6.88 -20.20 7.10
N SER A 43 -5.63 -19.79 6.89
CA SER A 43 -4.45 -20.64 7.11
C SER A 43 -4.02 -20.72 8.58
N GLY A 44 -4.67 -20.00 9.49
CA GLY A 44 -4.33 -19.97 10.91
C GLY A 44 -3.10 -19.13 11.27
N ILE A 45 -2.47 -18.45 10.29
CA ILE A 45 -1.32 -17.57 10.53
C ILE A 45 -1.74 -16.34 11.36
N SER A 46 -2.93 -15.82 11.10
CA SER A 46 -3.51 -14.70 11.84
C SER A 46 -4.80 -15.15 12.53
N GLN A 47 -4.92 -14.86 13.81
CA GLN A 47 -6.13 -15.17 14.61
C GLN A 47 -6.52 -13.91 15.37
N PRO A 48 -7.22 -12.97 14.71
CA PRO A 48 -7.71 -11.75 15.37
C PRO A 48 -8.96 -12.05 16.19
N ASP A 49 -9.10 -11.33 17.30
CA ASP A 49 -10.35 -11.29 18.08
C ASP A 49 -11.31 -10.24 17.50
N THR A 50 -10.76 -9.17 16.90
CA THR A 50 -11.52 -8.11 16.25
C THR A 50 -10.96 -7.77 14.88
N ILE A 51 -11.86 -7.58 13.91
CA ILE A 51 -11.56 -7.05 12.56
C ILE A 51 -12.28 -5.72 12.41
N ILE A 52 -11.53 -4.68 12.02
CA ILE A 52 -12.05 -3.35 11.70
C ILE A 52 -11.99 -3.16 10.19
N ASP A 53 -13.15 -3.13 9.54
CA ASP A 53 -13.28 -2.96 8.09
C ASP A 53 -13.35 -1.46 7.74
N ILE A 54 -12.30 -0.95 7.12
CA ILE A 54 -12.16 0.47 6.81
C ILE A 54 -12.73 0.88 5.45
N LYS A 55 -13.31 -0.04 4.68
CA LYS A 55 -13.80 0.23 3.31
C LYS A 55 -15.03 1.15 3.24
N ASN A 56 -15.74 1.37 4.35
CA ASN A 56 -16.86 2.31 4.39
C ASN A 56 -16.46 3.75 4.70
N ILE A 57 -15.21 3.97 5.03
CA ILE A 57 -14.66 5.31 5.27
C ILE A 57 -14.37 5.96 3.90
N LYS A 58 -15.09 7.06 3.60
CA LYS A 58 -15.03 7.71 2.29
C LYS A 58 -13.63 8.25 1.99
N GLU A 59 -13.02 8.93 2.93
CA GLU A 59 -11.69 9.55 2.80
C GLU A 59 -10.61 8.53 2.41
N LEU A 60 -10.76 7.28 2.83
CA LEU A 60 -9.81 6.21 2.49
C LEU A 60 -9.99 5.66 1.07
N LYS A 61 -11.01 6.10 0.35
CA LYS A 61 -11.31 5.71 -1.05
C LYS A 61 -11.26 6.89 -2.02
N GLU A 62 -10.91 8.06 -1.57
CA GLU A 62 -10.82 9.25 -2.41
C GLU A 62 -9.53 9.26 -3.24
N ILE A 63 -9.66 9.74 -4.46
CA ILE A 63 -8.55 10.06 -5.35
C ILE A 63 -8.68 11.53 -5.70
N SER A 64 -7.63 12.31 -5.46
CA SER A 64 -7.62 13.72 -5.81
C SER A 64 -6.31 14.10 -6.50
N ASN A 65 -6.43 15.10 -7.39
CA ASN A 65 -5.32 15.69 -8.13
C ASN A 65 -5.33 17.20 -7.90
N ASP A 66 -4.27 17.70 -7.29
CA ASP A 66 -4.05 19.15 -7.14
C ASP A 66 -2.83 19.55 -7.96
N ASN A 67 -3.09 20.09 -9.16
CA ASN A 67 -2.07 20.61 -10.08
C ASN A 67 -0.93 19.61 -10.40
N GLY A 68 -1.24 18.32 -10.44
CA GLY A 68 -0.31 17.23 -10.73
C GLY A 68 0.29 16.54 -9.50
N SER A 69 -0.06 16.99 -8.29
CA SER A 69 0.16 16.24 -7.04
C SER A 69 -1.06 15.38 -6.75
N TYR A 70 -0.88 14.10 -6.47
CA TYR A 70 -2.01 13.19 -6.24
C TYR A 70 -2.09 12.77 -4.78
N THR A 71 -3.31 12.65 -4.29
CA THR A 71 -3.61 12.01 -3.01
C THR A 71 -4.52 10.81 -3.27
N ILE A 72 -4.05 9.62 -2.89
CA ILE A 72 -4.73 8.35 -3.11
C ILE A 72 -5.07 7.73 -1.74
N GLY A 73 -6.34 7.55 -1.46
CA GLY A 73 -6.81 6.92 -0.22
C GLY A 73 -6.27 5.49 -0.06
N ALA A 74 -5.92 5.11 1.16
CA ALA A 74 -5.26 3.84 1.45
C ALA A 74 -6.10 2.59 1.11
N ALA A 75 -7.43 2.72 1.05
CA ALA A 75 -8.35 1.65 0.72
C ALA A 75 -8.89 1.74 -0.72
N VAL A 76 -8.34 2.60 -1.58
CA VAL A 76 -8.64 2.61 -3.02
C VAL A 76 -8.25 1.27 -3.60
N ALA A 77 -9.20 0.59 -4.25
CA ALA A 77 -8.90 -0.67 -4.92
C ALA A 77 -8.00 -0.45 -6.14
N GLY A 78 -7.10 -1.40 -6.40
CA GLY A 78 -6.15 -1.30 -7.50
C GLY A 78 -6.83 -1.11 -8.85
N ALA A 79 -7.92 -1.83 -9.10
CA ALA A 79 -8.69 -1.69 -10.34
C ALA A 79 -9.31 -0.28 -10.50
N VAL A 80 -9.73 0.36 -9.40
CA VAL A 80 -10.24 1.75 -9.44
C VAL A 80 -9.11 2.73 -9.76
N LEU A 81 -7.94 2.55 -9.15
CA LEU A 81 -6.79 3.41 -9.44
C LEU A 81 -6.27 3.21 -10.87
N ASP A 82 -6.40 2.00 -11.41
CA ASP A 82 -5.99 1.68 -12.79
C ASP A 82 -6.87 2.37 -13.85
N GLU A 83 -8.10 2.74 -13.52
CA GLU A 83 -8.99 3.52 -14.38
C GLU A 83 -8.65 5.02 -14.42
N GLU A 84 -7.81 5.51 -13.50
CA GLU A 84 -7.41 6.92 -13.41
C GLU A 84 -6.30 7.24 -14.42
N LYS A 85 -6.73 7.60 -15.65
CA LYS A 85 -5.82 7.83 -16.79
C LYS A 85 -4.77 8.89 -16.51
N ASP A 86 -5.14 9.98 -15.86
CA ASP A 86 -4.21 11.07 -15.55
C ASP A 86 -3.14 10.62 -14.56
N PHE A 87 -3.52 9.82 -13.55
CA PHE A 87 -2.56 9.21 -12.65
C PHE A 87 -1.61 8.26 -13.39
N GLY A 88 -2.17 7.39 -14.25
CA GLY A 88 -1.38 6.44 -15.04
C GLY A 88 -0.42 7.11 -16.02
N ASN A 89 -0.78 8.24 -16.60
CA ASN A 89 0.11 9.03 -17.46
C ASN A 89 1.27 9.66 -16.69
N ASN A 90 1.04 10.01 -15.41
CA ASN A 90 2.08 10.60 -14.57
C ASN A 90 2.93 9.54 -13.87
N TRP A 91 2.33 8.46 -13.39
CA TRP A 91 2.99 7.43 -12.58
C TRP A 91 2.77 6.01 -13.15
N PRO A 92 3.19 5.74 -14.40
CA PRO A 92 2.98 4.43 -15.04
C PRO A 92 3.61 3.28 -14.28
N GLY A 93 4.82 3.47 -13.70
CA GLY A 93 5.50 2.44 -12.93
C GLY A 93 4.74 2.00 -11.68
N VAL A 94 3.97 2.91 -11.06
CA VAL A 94 3.10 2.55 -9.92
C VAL A 94 1.95 1.66 -10.38
N LEU A 95 1.32 1.97 -11.53
CA LEU A 95 0.27 1.13 -12.10
C LEU A 95 0.81 -0.21 -12.62
N GLU A 96 2.00 -0.23 -13.22
CA GLU A 96 2.67 -1.48 -13.62
C GLU A 96 2.84 -2.42 -12.43
N ALA A 97 3.32 -1.90 -11.29
CA ALA A 97 3.47 -2.66 -10.06
C ALA A 97 2.11 -3.15 -9.51
N LEU A 98 1.10 -2.29 -9.54
CA LEU A 98 -0.23 -2.60 -9.05
C LEU A 98 -0.92 -3.71 -9.85
N ARG A 99 -0.80 -3.67 -11.19
CA ARG A 99 -1.33 -4.67 -12.13
C ARG A 99 -0.70 -6.06 -11.96
N LEU A 100 0.43 -6.14 -11.29
CA LEU A 100 1.11 -7.40 -11.00
C LEU A 100 0.74 -8.00 -9.64
N ILE A 101 -0.06 -7.30 -8.82
CA ILE A 101 -0.56 -7.83 -7.55
C ILE A 101 -1.66 -8.88 -7.81
N GLY A 102 -1.31 -10.16 -7.65
CA GLY A 102 -2.23 -11.27 -7.82
C GLY A 102 -2.81 -11.37 -9.25
N SER A 103 -4.11 -11.29 -9.37
CA SER A 103 -4.88 -11.32 -10.61
C SER A 103 -5.84 -10.13 -10.68
N GLU A 104 -6.49 -9.90 -11.81
CA GLU A 104 -7.51 -8.84 -11.97
C GLU A 104 -8.59 -8.90 -10.88
N GLN A 105 -9.04 -10.11 -10.49
CA GLN A 105 -10.02 -10.30 -9.42
C GLN A 105 -9.46 -9.85 -8.05
N ILE A 106 -8.16 -10.08 -7.82
CA ILE A 106 -7.48 -9.62 -6.60
C ILE A 106 -7.36 -8.09 -6.62
N GLN A 107 -7.02 -7.49 -7.75
CA GLN A 107 -6.87 -6.03 -7.92
C GLN A 107 -8.19 -5.27 -7.72
N GLY A 108 -9.33 -5.91 -7.96
CA GLY A 108 -10.65 -5.38 -7.60
C GLY A 108 -10.84 -5.15 -6.10
N ARG A 109 -9.94 -5.66 -5.24
CA ARG A 109 -9.99 -5.53 -3.79
C ARG A 109 -8.67 -5.08 -3.17
N ALA A 110 -7.53 -5.55 -3.67
CA ALA A 110 -6.22 -5.17 -3.20
C ALA A 110 -6.03 -3.64 -3.32
N SER A 111 -5.35 -3.04 -2.35
CA SER A 111 -5.06 -1.60 -2.33
C SER A 111 -3.60 -1.35 -2.01
N LEU A 112 -3.11 -0.17 -2.36
CA LEU A 112 -1.75 0.27 -1.99
C LEU A 112 -1.55 0.20 -0.48
N GLY A 113 -2.54 0.64 0.32
CA GLY A 113 -2.47 0.58 1.78
C GLY A 113 -2.40 -0.83 2.33
N GLY A 114 -3.19 -1.76 1.77
CA GLY A 114 -3.15 -3.18 2.15
C GLY A 114 -1.80 -3.81 1.83
N ASN A 115 -1.27 -3.58 0.63
CA ASN A 115 0.02 -4.11 0.19
C ASN A 115 1.18 -3.57 1.04
N LEU A 116 1.20 -2.25 1.30
CA LEU A 116 2.20 -1.61 2.14
C LEU A 116 2.15 -2.14 3.59
N CYS A 117 0.96 -2.18 4.21
CA CYS A 117 0.79 -2.61 5.60
C CYS A 117 1.03 -4.11 5.82
N ASN A 118 0.89 -4.94 4.78
CA ASN A 118 1.24 -6.36 4.84
C ASN A 118 2.75 -6.58 5.00
N ALA A 119 3.55 -5.60 4.62
CA ALA A 119 5.02 -5.57 4.74
C ALA A 119 5.71 -6.84 4.23
N SER A 120 5.19 -7.39 3.13
CA SER A 120 5.82 -8.52 2.44
C SER A 120 7.11 -8.07 1.76
N PRO A 121 8.22 -8.83 1.87
CA PRO A 121 9.43 -8.58 1.07
C PRO A 121 9.20 -8.67 -0.45
N ALA A 122 8.09 -9.27 -0.86
CA ALA A 122 7.66 -9.39 -2.26
C ALA A 122 6.52 -8.42 -2.60
N GLY A 123 6.30 -7.37 -1.81
CA GLY A 123 5.25 -6.39 -2.06
C GLY A 123 5.53 -5.57 -3.32
N ASP A 124 4.84 -5.87 -4.43
CA ASP A 124 5.11 -5.29 -5.74
C ASP A 124 5.02 -3.77 -5.78
N SER A 125 4.03 -3.17 -5.07
CA SER A 125 3.84 -1.71 -5.11
C SER A 125 4.93 -0.91 -4.39
N VAL A 126 5.63 -1.51 -3.42
CA VAL A 126 6.55 -0.78 -2.53
C VAL A 126 7.74 -0.17 -3.26
N PRO A 127 8.48 -0.88 -4.13
CA PRO A 127 9.56 -0.28 -4.91
C PRO A 127 9.09 0.91 -5.77
N ALA A 128 7.92 0.77 -6.42
CA ALA A 128 7.38 1.83 -7.26
C ALA A 128 6.95 3.06 -6.46
N LEU A 129 6.36 2.87 -5.28
CA LEU A 129 6.02 3.96 -4.36
C LEU A 129 7.25 4.70 -3.87
N ILE A 130 8.34 3.99 -3.56
CA ILE A 130 9.62 4.61 -3.17
C ILE A 130 10.22 5.39 -4.34
N ALA A 131 10.29 4.79 -5.53
CA ALA A 131 10.85 5.43 -6.72
C ALA A 131 10.06 6.70 -7.13
N SER A 132 8.74 6.72 -6.89
CA SER A 132 7.91 7.90 -7.13
C SER A 132 8.11 9.03 -6.12
N GLY A 133 8.86 8.81 -5.03
CA GLY A 133 8.98 9.76 -3.93
C GLY A 133 7.71 9.95 -3.13
N ALA A 134 6.80 8.98 -3.16
CA ALA A 134 5.55 9.05 -2.43
C ALA A 134 5.77 9.04 -0.91
N THR A 135 4.87 9.70 -0.20
CA THR A 135 4.77 9.66 1.26
C THR A 135 3.43 9.08 1.68
N VAL A 136 3.34 8.55 2.88
CA VAL A 136 2.07 8.15 3.50
C VAL A 136 1.67 9.12 4.59
N LYS A 137 0.38 9.47 4.60
CA LYS A 137 -0.27 10.10 5.74
C LYS A 137 -0.77 9.01 6.67
N ILE A 138 -0.40 9.13 7.93
CA ILE A 138 -0.75 8.20 9.02
C ILE A 138 -1.53 9.00 10.05
N GLN A 139 -2.59 8.40 10.57
CA GLN A 139 -3.37 8.98 11.68
C GLN A 139 -3.48 7.98 12.83
N GLY A 140 -3.35 8.49 14.03
CA GLY A 140 -3.40 7.70 15.25
C GLY A 140 -3.83 8.51 16.47
N PRO A 141 -3.79 7.92 17.66
CA PRO A 141 -4.20 8.60 18.91
C PRO A 141 -3.40 9.86 19.24
N GLU A 142 -2.15 9.95 18.75
CA GLU A 142 -1.27 11.10 18.96
C GLU A 142 -1.41 12.19 17.87
N GLY A 143 -2.33 12.03 16.93
CA GLY A 143 -2.55 12.93 15.80
C GLY A 143 -2.10 12.36 14.46
N GLU A 144 -1.82 13.25 13.53
CA GLU A 144 -1.41 12.93 12.16
C GLU A 144 0.10 13.08 11.98
N ARG A 145 0.68 12.25 11.11
CA ARG A 145 2.07 12.39 10.67
C ARG A 145 2.24 11.89 9.24
N ASN A 146 3.21 12.46 8.54
CA ASN A 146 3.63 11.97 7.22
C ASN A 146 4.95 11.21 7.35
N MET A 147 5.13 10.21 6.49
CA MET A 147 6.32 9.38 6.47
C MET A 147 6.69 9.03 5.02
N PRO A 148 7.98 9.12 4.61
CA PRO A 148 8.44 8.55 3.36
C PRO A 148 8.22 7.03 3.34
N ILE A 149 7.83 6.49 2.18
CA ILE A 149 7.56 5.04 2.04
C ILE A 149 8.78 4.19 2.40
N GLU A 150 9.98 4.64 2.05
CA GLU A 150 11.23 3.94 2.36
C GLU A 150 11.46 3.70 3.86
N SER A 151 10.89 4.56 4.72
CA SER A 151 10.98 4.46 6.17
C SER A 151 9.84 3.66 6.80
N PHE A 152 8.89 3.17 5.99
CA PHE A 152 7.68 2.53 6.52
C PHE A 152 7.93 1.09 6.98
N HIS A 153 8.73 0.33 6.24
CA HIS A 153 9.07 -1.05 6.60
C HIS A 153 10.31 -1.11 7.47
N VAL A 154 10.24 -1.87 8.57
CA VAL A 154 11.37 -2.12 9.48
C VAL A 154 11.82 -3.58 9.44
N GLY A 155 11.19 -4.40 8.64
CA GLY A 155 11.52 -5.80 8.38
C GLY A 155 10.34 -6.59 7.84
N PRO A 156 10.51 -7.86 7.46
CA PRO A 156 9.43 -8.70 6.95
C PRO A 156 8.24 -8.77 7.92
N GLY A 157 7.05 -8.41 7.43
CA GLY A 157 5.82 -8.37 8.25
C GLY A 157 5.82 -7.30 9.35
N LYS A 158 6.77 -6.35 9.32
CA LYS A 158 6.90 -5.32 10.36
C LYS A 158 6.92 -3.93 9.74
N THR A 159 6.09 -3.06 10.28
CA THR A 159 5.96 -1.66 9.86
C THR A 159 6.37 -0.71 10.98
N ASN A 160 6.63 0.54 10.63
CA ASN A 160 6.91 1.63 11.57
C ASN A 160 5.62 2.31 12.09
N LEU A 161 4.46 1.63 11.95
CA LEU A 161 3.22 2.08 12.57
C LEU A 161 3.28 1.87 14.07
N LYS A 162 2.90 2.90 14.82
CA LYS A 162 2.66 2.79 16.25
C LYS A 162 1.31 2.11 16.52
N ASN A 163 1.13 1.65 17.76
CA ASN A 163 -0.14 1.04 18.16
C ASN A 163 -1.30 2.03 18.01
N GLY A 164 -2.34 1.63 17.30
CA GLY A 164 -3.50 2.48 17.03
C GLY A 164 -3.36 3.41 15.83
N GLU A 165 -2.25 3.38 15.11
CA GLU A 165 -2.11 4.13 13.87
C GLU A 165 -2.67 3.38 12.66
N ILE A 166 -3.28 4.13 11.74
CA ILE A 166 -3.74 3.65 10.44
C ILE A 166 -3.16 4.51 9.32
N VAL A 167 -2.89 3.89 8.18
CA VAL A 167 -2.53 4.59 6.95
C VAL A 167 -3.79 5.19 6.34
N VAL A 168 -3.77 6.49 6.08
CA VAL A 168 -4.94 7.23 5.55
C VAL A 168 -4.85 7.38 4.04
N ASN A 169 -3.74 7.88 3.53
CA ASN A 169 -3.54 8.08 2.09
C ASN A 169 -2.06 8.07 1.70
N PHE A 170 -1.83 8.00 0.40
CA PHE A 170 -0.55 8.19 -0.25
C PHE A 170 -0.53 9.56 -0.92
N GLN A 171 0.55 10.28 -0.76
CA GLN A 171 0.76 11.59 -1.36
C GLN A 171 1.90 11.48 -2.37
N PHE A 172 1.58 11.70 -3.64
CA PHE A 172 2.54 11.69 -4.74
C PHE A 172 2.91 13.12 -5.08
N PRO A 173 4.19 13.43 -5.19
CA PRO A 173 4.62 14.76 -5.60
C PRO A 173 4.20 15.04 -7.05
N LYS A 174 4.19 16.30 -7.43
CA LYS A 174 4.06 16.67 -8.84
C LYS A 174 5.22 16.08 -9.62
N LYS A 175 4.90 15.36 -10.70
CA LYS A 175 5.92 14.76 -11.58
C LYS A 175 6.79 15.85 -12.19
N GLN A 176 8.10 15.65 -12.14
CA GLN A 176 9.05 16.56 -12.78
C GLN A 176 8.93 16.47 -14.31
N LYS A 177 9.19 17.58 -15.00
CA LYS A 177 9.26 17.54 -16.47
C LYS A 177 10.39 16.63 -16.92
N HIS A 178 10.19 15.93 -18.02
CA HIS A 178 11.16 15.00 -18.61
C HIS A 178 11.58 13.87 -17.66
N SER A 179 10.71 13.50 -16.71
CA SER A 179 10.90 12.32 -15.88
C SER A 179 9.99 11.17 -16.30
N GLY A 180 10.48 9.96 -16.09
CA GLY A 180 9.74 8.72 -16.33
C GLY A 180 10.03 7.71 -15.24
N ASP A 181 9.02 6.94 -14.84
CA ASP A 181 9.17 5.82 -13.93
C ASP A 181 8.71 4.52 -14.59
N ALA A 182 9.24 3.41 -14.10
CA ALA A 182 8.88 2.07 -14.54
C ALA A 182 9.07 1.06 -13.41
N TYR A 183 8.33 -0.03 -13.47
CA TYR A 183 8.48 -1.17 -12.57
C TYR A 183 8.60 -2.47 -13.35
N LEU A 184 9.55 -3.30 -12.94
CA LEU A 184 9.72 -4.65 -13.46
C LEU A 184 9.89 -5.64 -12.30
N ARG A 185 9.37 -6.86 -12.48
CA ARG A 185 9.62 -7.96 -11.54
C ARG A 185 10.08 -9.21 -12.25
N MET A 186 10.83 -10.02 -11.54
CA MET A 186 11.17 -11.37 -11.93
C MET A 186 10.39 -12.37 -11.07
N ILE A 187 9.74 -13.30 -11.71
CA ILE A 187 9.02 -14.42 -11.09
C ILE A 187 9.53 -15.74 -11.68
N PRO A 188 9.49 -16.85 -10.92
CA PRO A 188 10.04 -18.14 -11.38
C PRO A 188 9.21 -18.82 -12.47
N ARG A 189 7.89 -18.58 -12.50
CA ARG A 189 6.95 -19.31 -13.36
C ARG A 189 6.15 -18.37 -14.25
N THR A 190 4.91 -18.12 -13.89
CA THR A 190 3.95 -17.33 -14.68
C THR A 190 3.16 -16.35 -13.79
N GLU A 191 1.89 -16.15 -14.05
CA GLU A 191 1.03 -15.25 -13.29
C GLU A 191 0.82 -15.73 -11.83
N MET A 192 0.45 -14.82 -10.95
CA MET A 192 0.14 -15.03 -9.52
C MET A 192 1.28 -15.65 -8.70
N ASP A 193 2.50 -15.55 -9.18
CA ASP A 193 3.66 -16.03 -8.43
C ASP A 193 4.30 -14.92 -7.58
N ILE A 194 4.98 -15.33 -6.52
CA ILE A 194 5.69 -14.40 -5.63
C ILE A 194 6.94 -13.88 -6.36
N ALA A 195 7.14 -12.57 -6.34
CA ALA A 195 8.32 -11.97 -6.93
C ALA A 195 9.60 -12.44 -6.22
N VAL A 196 10.57 -12.92 -7.00
CA VAL A 196 11.95 -13.15 -6.53
C VAL A 196 12.63 -11.80 -6.32
N VAL A 197 12.43 -10.91 -7.28
CA VAL A 197 12.92 -9.53 -7.23
C VAL A 197 11.93 -8.60 -7.93
N GLY A 198 11.66 -7.45 -7.34
CA GLY A 198 10.98 -6.33 -7.96
C GLY A 198 11.89 -5.11 -7.96
N CYS A 199 11.94 -4.40 -9.06
CA CYS A 199 12.77 -3.19 -9.23
C CYS A 199 11.94 -2.07 -9.82
N ALA A 200 11.98 -0.91 -9.19
CA ALA A 200 11.40 0.32 -9.73
C ALA A 200 12.49 1.36 -9.97
N VAL A 201 12.29 2.16 -10.99
CA VAL A 201 13.17 3.29 -11.30
C VAL A 201 12.34 4.53 -11.59
N ASN A 202 12.87 5.69 -11.28
CA ASN A 202 12.37 6.99 -11.72
C ASN A 202 13.57 7.83 -12.16
N VAL A 203 13.55 8.35 -13.37
CA VAL A 203 14.68 9.06 -13.98
C VAL A 203 14.21 10.40 -14.53
N THR A 204 14.99 11.46 -14.28
CA THR A 204 14.79 12.78 -14.89
C THR A 204 15.94 13.09 -15.83
N ILE A 205 15.60 13.53 -17.05
CA ILE A 205 16.57 13.84 -18.11
C ILE A 205 16.48 15.32 -18.47
N GLU A 206 17.62 16.02 -18.48
CA GLU A 206 17.73 17.39 -18.98
C GLU A 206 18.92 17.49 -19.93
N ASN A 207 18.70 18.11 -21.09
CA ASN A 207 19.74 18.29 -22.12
C ASN A 207 20.47 16.96 -22.45
N ASP A 208 19.72 15.88 -22.66
CA ASP A 208 20.20 14.52 -22.95
C ASP A 208 21.10 13.92 -21.85
N LYS A 209 21.01 14.43 -20.64
CA LYS A 209 21.73 13.90 -19.47
C LYS A 209 20.76 13.52 -18.35
N CYS A 210 21.03 12.40 -17.71
CA CYS A 210 20.36 12.02 -16.47
C CYS A 210 20.82 12.98 -15.37
N VAL A 211 19.88 13.75 -14.82
CA VAL A 211 20.14 14.73 -13.74
C VAL A 211 19.66 14.22 -12.38
N ASP A 212 18.70 13.29 -12.38
CA ASP A 212 18.21 12.63 -11.17
C ASP A 212 17.77 11.21 -11.50
N ALA A 213 18.09 10.27 -10.63
CA ALA A 213 17.67 8.88 -10.76
C ALA A 213 17.49 8.22 -9.40
N VAL A 214 16.31 7.67 -9.19
CA VAL A 214 16.02 6.78 -8.07
C VAL A 214 15.85 5.36 -8.61
N SER A 215 16.55 4.40 -8.01
CA SER A 215 16.36 2.98 -8.27
C SER A 215 16.18 2.26 -6.94
N TYR A 216 15.13 1.48 -6.82
CA TYR A 216 14.85 0.72 -5.60
C TYR A 216 14.47 -0.72 -5.93
N THR A 217 15.01 -1.64 -5.14
CA THR A 217 14.83 -3.08 -5.36
C THR A 217 14.35 -3.77 -4.09
N HIS A 218 13.30 -4.58 -4.21
CA HIS A 218 12.90 -5.57 -3.22
C HIS A 218 13.40 -6.95 -3.64
N LEU A 219 13.93 -7.71 -2.68
CA LEU A 219 14.41 -9.07 -2.88
C LEU A 219 13.73 -10.01 -1.89
N THR A 220 13.19 -11.12 -2.38
CA THR A 220 12.87 -12.26 -1.54
C THR A 220 14.05 -13.21 -1.53
N LEU A 221 14.76 -13.28 -0.41
CA LEU A 221 15.81 -14.28 -0.26
C LEU A 221 15.18 -15.67 -0.15
N PRO A 222 15.74 -16.70 -0.83
CA PRO A 222 15.26 -18.05 -0.66
C PRO A 222 15.41 -18.46 0.81
N THR A 223 14.30 -18.83 1.44
CA THR A 223 14.33 -19.48 2.76
C THR A 223 14.97 -20.86 2.58
N ARG A 224 16.08 -21.09 3.23
CA ARG A 224 16.68 -22.42 3.37
C ARG A 224 15.94 -23.24 4.42
#